data_0927eb9d3c819dd03c4b7b81cfaef30c
#
_entry.id   0927eb9d3c819dd03c4b7b81cfaef30c
#
_cell.length_a   1.000
_cell.length_b   1.000
_cell.length_c   1.000
_cell.angle_alpha   90.00
_cell.angle_beta   90.00
_cell.angle_gamma   90.00
#
_symmetry.space_group_name_H-M   'P 1'
#
loop_
_entity.id
_entity.type
_entity.pdbx_description
1 polymer ?
#
loop_
_entity_poly.entity_id
_entity_poly.type
_entity_poly.pdbx_seq_one_letter_code
_entity_poly.pdbx_strand_id
1 'polypeptide(L)'
;MTISTNVGDIDRRLLMDRSVSGRKAFTLPESDVPSQDLPDSSFLRDDVELPEVSQLEVIRYFSVLSQLNFSIDTNFYPLGSCTMKYNPKINDELSNLPGLADIHPLQPDDTVQGAIRLLKDLQDDLGEITGLPGVSLAPLAGAQGEYAGLLIARAYHEAKNDSKRTVAIVPDSAHGTNPASAAMAGLEVVTVRSDDQGNVDVDNLRELANENTAVFMLTIPSTLGLFEPNILEITKIVHDSGGLVYADGANLNALLGLVKLGDLGVDICHSNLHKTFSTPHGGGGPGSGPVMVTDELAKFLPKPVAIKTDDGYAMGTPEMSVGAINGFHGSFSIAARAYAYIKALGLEGLQSVSE
;
A
#
# COMPACT_ATOMS: atom_id res chain seq x y z
N MET A 1 -21.03 -29.80 5.74
CA MET A 1 -21.46 -30.19 4.37
C MET A 1 -20.25 -30.06 3.46
N THR A 2 -19.54 -31.15 3.22
CA THR A 2 -18.34 -31.15 2.37
C THR A 2 -18.83 -31.05 0.93
N ILE A 3 -18.67 -29.91 0.31
CA ILE A 3 -18.92 -29.79 -1.14
C ILE A 3 -17.77 -30.57 -1.79
N SER A 4 -18.05 -31.82 -2.17
CA SER A 4 -17.19 -32.59 -3.05
C SER A 4 -17.22 -31.86 -4.40
N THR A 5 -16.24 -31.03 -4.66
CA THR A 5 -15.94 -30.63 -6.01
C THR A 5 -15.39 -31.87 -6.72
N ASN A 6 -16.27 -32.65 -7.33
CA ASN A 6 -15.86 -33.51 -8.41
C ASN A 6 -15.29 -32.61 -9.51
N VAL A 7 -14.01 -32.33 -9.40
CA VAL A 7 -13.20 -31.78 -10.48
C VAL A 7 -12.99 -32.97 -11.45
N GLY A 8 -14.09 -33.39 -12.09
CA GLY A 8 -14.02 -34.33 -13.21
C GLY A 8 -13.08 -33.73 -14.26
N ASP A 9 -12.50 -34.57 -15.09
CA ASP A 9 -11.47 -34.28 -16.09
C ASP A 9 -11.47 -32.83 -16.58
N ILE A 10 -10.71 -31.98 -15.86
CA ILE A 10 -10.50 -30.59 -16.28
C ILE A 10 -9.72 -30.67 -17.58
N ASP A 11 -10.29 -30.17 -18.65
CA ASP A 11 -9.58 -29.98 -19.91
C ASP A 11 -8.43 -28.97 -19.69
N ARG A 12 -7.22 -29.53 -19.54
CA ARG A 12 -5.98 -28.77 -19.29
C ARG A 12 -5.27 -28.31 -20.56
N ARG A 13 -5.85 -28.52 -21.73
CA ARG A 13 -5.28 -27.99 -22.97
C ARG A 13 -5.17 -26.47 -22.88
N LEU A 14 -4.07 -25.94 -23.36
CA LEU A 14 -3.88 -24.50 -23.47
C LEU A 14 -4.90 -23.90 -24.45
N LEU A 15 -5.14 -22.61 -24.32
CA LEU A 15 -6.04 -21.90 -25.23
C LEU A 15 -5.54 -21.99 -26.70
N MET A 16 -4.22 -22.01 -26.89
CA MET A 16 -3.59 -22.25 -28.21
C MET A 16 -3.99 -23.60 -28.83
N ASP A 17 -4.06 -24.66 -28.01
CA ASP A 17 -4.41 -25.99 -28.46
C ASP A 17 -5.89 -26.13 -28.90
N ARG A 18 -6.69 -25.09 -28.58
CA ARG A 18 -8.12 -24.99 -28.92
C ARG A 18 -8.37 -24.11 -30.15
N SER A 19 -7.31 -23.53 -30.71
CA SER A 19 -7.39 -22.65 -31.86
C SER A 19 -7.99 -23.34 -33.07
N VAL A 20 -8.93 -22.68 -33.72
CA VAL A 20 -9.54 -23.10 -34.97
C VAL A 20 -9.62 -21.90 -35.90
N SER A 21 -8.98 -22.05 -37.06
CA SER A 21 -8.89 -20.96 -38.03
C SER A 21 -10.26 -20.32 -38.34
N GLY A 22 -10.30 -18.98 -38.33
CA GLY A 22 -11.48 -18.17 -38.60
C GLY A 22 -12.40 -17.94 -37.40
N ARG A 23 -12.15 -18.57 -36.23
CA ARG A 23 -12.92 -18.27 -35.01
C ARG A 23 -12.51 -16.94 -34.40
N LYS A 24 -13.48 -16.18 -33.91
CA LYS A 24 -13.27 -14.90 -33.22
C LYS A 24 -14.07 -14.87 -31.91
N ALA A 25 -13.42 -14.43 -30.84
CA ALA A 25 -14.08 -14.20 -29.56
C ALA A 25 -14.73 -12.82 -29.51
N PHE A 26 -14.14 -11.85 -30.19
CA PHE A 26 -14.58 -10.45 -30.20
C PHE A 26 -14.24 -9.82 -31.55
N THR A 27 -15.03 -8.87 -31.98
CA THR A 27 -14.76 -8.03 -33.14
C THR A 27 -14.41 -6.64 -32.65
N LEU A 28 -13.22 -6.17 -32.99
CA LEU A 28 -12.80 -4.80 -32.65
C LEU A 28 -13.69 -3.79 -33.37
N PRO A 29 -14.02 -2.64 -32.76
CA PRO A 29 -14.66 -1.53 -33.43
C PRO A 29 -13.77 -1.03 -34.57
N GLU A 30 -14.38 -0.36 -35.54
CA GLU A 30 -13.61 0.33 -36.59
C GLU A 30 -12.72 1.40 -35.95
N SER A 31 -11.53 1.60 -36.55
CA SER A 31 -10.61 2.64 -36.07
C SER A 31 -11.21 4.02 -36.39
N ASP A 32 -11.28 4.89 -35.39
CA ASP A 32 -11.69 6.28 -35.50
C ASP A 32 -10.52 7.25 -35.74
N VAL A 33 -9.31 6.72 -35.88
CA VAL A 33 -8.10 7.47 -36.22
C VAL A 33 -7.62 7.14 -37.63
N PRO A 34 -6.96 8.08 -38.34
CA PRO A 34 -6.39 7.82 -39.66
C PRO A 34 -5.37 6.68 -39.62
N SER A 35 -5.42 5.82 -40.63
CA SER A 35 -4.38 4.80 -40.82
C SER A 35 -3.00 5.43 -40.94
N GLN A 36 -2.02 4.81 -40.29
CA GLN A 36 -0.62 5.18 -40.38
C GLN A 36 0.16 4.09 -41.10
N ASP A 37 1.22 4.46 -41.79
CA ASP A 37 2.15 3.50 -42.39
C ASP A 37 2.82 2.69 -41.27
N LEU A 38 2.96 1.40 -41.50
CA LEU A 38 3.71 0.54 -40.57
C LEU A 38 5.20 0.89 -40.62
N PRO A 39 5.95 0.65 -39.54
CA PRO A 39 7.40 0.71 -39.55
C PRO A 39 8.00 -0.20 -40.61
N ASP A 40 9.30 -0.02 -40.93
CA ASP A 40 10.00 -0.94 -41.79
C ASP A 40 9.84 -2.39 -41.37
N SER A 41 9.65 -3.29 -42.33
CA SER A 41 9.37 -4.70 -42.07
C SER A 41 10.44 -5.41 -41.23
N SER A 42 11.68 -4.90 -41.19
CA SER A 42 12.74 -5.41 -40.33
C SER A 42 12.47 -5.24 -38.83
N PHE A 43 11.54 -4.35 -38.46
CA PHE A 43 11.09 -4.15 -37.07
C PHE A 43 9.79 -4.91 -36.74
N LEU A 44 9.20 -5.56 -37.72
CA LEU A 44 7.95 -6.29 -37.56
C LEU A 44 8.20 -7.78 -37.45
N ARG A 45 7.32 -8.48 -36.74
CA ARG A 45 7.27 -9.94 -36.79
C ARG A 45 6.57 -10.36 -38.08
N ASP A 46 7.03 -11.48 -38.66
CA ASP A 46 6.37 -12.06 -39.83
C ASP A 46 5.01 -12.67 -39.44
N ASP A 47 4.88 -13.15 -38.20
CA ASP A 47 3.66 -13.75 -37.67
C ASP A 47 3.47 -13.47 -36.17
N VAL A 48 2.23 -13.40 -35.75
CA VAL A 48 1.81 -13.29 -34.33
C VAL A 48 0.91 -14.46 -34.03
N GLU A 49 1.45 -15.50 -33.42
CA GLU A 49 0.69 -16.68 -33.02
C GLU A 49 -0.31 -16.32 -31.90
N LEU A 50 -1.54 -15.99 -32.26
CA LEU A 50 -2.65 -15.79 -31.34
C LEU A 50 -3.70 -16.89 -31.54
N PRO A 51 -4.36 -17.38 -30.46
CA PRO A 51 -5.38 -18.39 -30.59
C PRO A 51 -6.65 -17.81 -31.24
N GLU A 52 -7.13 -18.48 -32.27
CA GLU A 52 -8.42 -18.20 -32.90
C GLU A 52 -9.50 -19.04 -32.21
N VAL A 53 -10.20 -18.46 -31.25
CA VAL A 53 -11.17 -19.12 -30.36
C VAL A 53 -12.47 -18.34 -30.25
N SER A 54 -13.54 -19.02 -29.87
CA SER A 54 -14.83 -18.35 -29.61
C SER A 54 -14.86 -17.69 -28.22
N GLN A 55 -15.73 -16.72 -28.02
CA GLN A 55 -15.98 -16.12 -26.71
C GLN A 55 -16.33 -17.20 -25.66
N LEU A 56 -17.13 -18.18 -26.03
CA LEU A 56 -17.51 -19.29 -25.15
C LEU A 56 -16.28 -20.07 -24.66
N GLU A 57 -15.33 -20.37 -25.55
CA GLU A 57 -14.12 -21.08 -25.22
C GLU A 57 -13.22 -20.27 -24.28
N VAL A 58 -13.07 -18.96 -24.53
CA VAL A 58 -12.33 -18.04 -23.66
C VAL A 58 -12.93 -18.03 -22.25
N ILE A 59 -14.23 -17.80 -22.14
CA ILE A 59 -14.91 -17.74 -20.84
C ILE A 59 -14.78 -19.06 -20.09
N ARG A 60 -15.05 -20.19 -20.74
CA ARG A 60 -14.93 -21.52 -20.11
C ARG A 60 -13.51 -21.83 -19.68
N TYR A 61 -12.52 -21.52 -20.52
CA TYR A 61 -11.12 -21.73 -20.21
C TYR A 61 -10.70 -20.98 -18.95
N PHE A 62 -10.93 -19.68 -18.90
CA PHE A 62 -10.54 -18.87 -17.74
C PHE A 62 -11.39 -19.16 -16.50
N SER A 63 -12.66 -19.55 -16.65
CA SER A 63 -13.49 -19.99 -15.52
C SER A 63 -12.94 -21.26 -14.88
N VAL A 64 -12.54 -22.24 -15.69
CA VAL A 64 -11.90 -23.46 -15.19
C VAL A 64 -10.53 -23.15 -14.57
N LEU A 65 -9.73 -22.32 -15.24
CA LEU A 65 -8.41 -21.94 -14.74
C LEU A 65 -8.50 -21.19 -13.40
N SER A 66 -9.50 -20.33 -13.23
CA SER A 66 -9.73 -19.62 -11.97
C SER A 66 -10.04 -20.56 -10.80
N GLN A 67 -10.71 -21.68 -11.06
CA GLN A 67 -11.03 -22.69 -10.04
C GLN A 67 -9.81 -23.50 -9.58
N LEU A 68 -8.71 -23.48 -10.34
CA LEU A 68 -7.44 -24.09 -9.95
C LEU A 68 -6.60 -23.19 -9.07
N ASN A 69 -7.03 -21.97 -8.85
CA ASN A 69 -6.34 -20.99 -8.04
C ASN A 69 -7.19 -20.63 -6.81
N PHE A 70 -6.56 -20.03 -5.81
CA PHE A 70 -7.28 -19.49 -4.65
C PHE A 70 -8.01 -18.19 -4.99
N SER A 71 -9.17 -18.00 -4.39
CA SER A 71 -9.94 -16.77 -4.44
C SER A 71 -10.38 -16.38 -3.04
N ILE A 72 -10.30 -15.10 -2.71
CA ILE A 72 -10.74 -14.58 -1.41
C ILE A 72 -12.26 -14.78 -1.18
N ASP A 73 -13.03 -14.93 -2.26
CA ASP A 73 -14.47 -15.19 -2.19
C ASP A 73 -14.79 -16.65 -1.87
N THR A 74 -13.87 -17.57 -2.14
CA THR A 74 -14.08 -19.02 -1.97
C THR A 74 -13.27 -19.61 -0.82
N ASN A 75 -12.09 -19.03 -0.51
CA ASN A 75 -11.16 -19.60 0.44
C ASN A 75 -10.43 -18.52 1.24
N PHE A 76 -10.18 -18.82 2.52
CA PHE A 76 -9.11 -18.14 3.23
C PHE A 76 -7.76 -18.72 2.79
N TYR A 77 -6.80 -17.85 2.47
CA TYR A 77 -5.45 -18.29 2.09
C TYR A 77 -4.38 -17.26 2.49
N PRO A 78 -3.16 -17.69 2.82
CA PRO A 78 -2.04 -16.80 3.03
C PRO A 78 -1.42 -16.41 1.67
N LEU A 79 -0.85 -15.20 1.61
CA LEU A 79 -0.08 -14.74 0.45
C LEU A 79 1.15 -13.96 0.94
N GLY A 80 2.31 -14.61 0.97
CA GLY A 80 3.57 -14.00 1.36
C GLY A 80 3.44 -13.19 2.66
N SER A 81 3.68 -11.89 2.58
CA SER A 81 3.56 -10.94 3.69
C SER A 81 2.15 -10.35 3.87
N CYS A 82 1.12 -10.92 3.25
CA CYS A 82 -0.25 -10.40 3.27
C CYS A 82 -1.21 -11.37 3.93
N THR A 83 -2.01 -10.88 4.88
CA THR A 83 -3.22 -11.56 5.33
C THR A 83 -4.31 -11.36 4.27
N MET A 84 -4.68 -12.43 3.57
CA MET A 84 -5.71 -12.38 2.53
C MET A 84 -7.08 -12.59 3.17
N LYS A 85 -7.74 -11.50 3.49
CA LYS A 85 -9.07 -11.46 4.10
C LYS A 85 -10.15 -11.17 3.08
N TYR A 86 -11.37 -11.49 3.43
CA TYR A 86 -12.54 -11.17 2.61
C TYR A 86 -12.63 -9.67 2.34
N ASN A 87 -12.94 -9.30 1.10
CA ASN A 87 -13.21 -7.93 0.69
C ASN A 87 -14.73 -7.72 0.64
N PRO A 88 -15.32 -6.91 1.53
CA PRO A 88 -16.77 -6.71 1.56
C PRO A 88 -17.30 -6.16 0.24
N LYS A 89 -18.30 -6.80 -0.35
CA LYS A 89 -18.84 -6.41 -1.67
C LYS A 89 -19.47 -5.03 -1.68
N ILE A 90 -20.03 -4.60 -0.54
CA ILE A 90 -20.55 -3.23 -0.40
C ILE A 90 -19.48 -2.16 -0.67
N ASN A 91 -18.21 -2.44 -0.32
CA ASN A 91 -17.12 -1.50 -0.58
C ASN A 91 -16.84 -1.37 -2.08
N ASP A 92 -17.01 -2.45 -2.85
CA ASP A 92 -16.90 -2.43 -4.31
C ASP A 92 -18.07 -1.63 -4.92
N GLU A 93 -19.29 -1.86 -4.47
CA GLU A 93 -20.48 -1.14 -4.93
C GLU A 93 -20.34 0.37 -4.68
N LEU A 94 -19.95 0.77 -3.47
CA LEU A 94 -19.76 2.18 -3.10
C LEU A 94 -18.63 2.84 -3.91
N SER A 95 -17.51 2.17 -4.12
CA SER A 95 -16.40 2.73 -4.89
C SER A 95 -16.70 2.89 -6.39
N ASN A 96 -17.70 2.18 -6.89
CA ASN A 96 -18.15 2.22 -8.29
C ASN A 96 -19.34 3.16 -8.51
N LEU A 97 -19.78 3.94 -7.51
CA LEU A 97 -20.79 4.98 -7.73
C LEU A 97 -20.30 5.98 -8.78
N PRO A 98 -21.16 6.42 -9.72
CA PRO A 98 -20.75 7.30 -10.83
C PRO A 98 -20.03 8.56 -10.37
N GLY A 99 -20.42 9.15 -9.23
CA GLY A 99 -19.75 10.33 -8.66
C GLY A 99 -18.34 10.07 -8.15
N LEU A 100 -17.88 8.81 -8.08
CA LEU A 100 -16.53 8.41 -7.69
C LEU A 100 -15.77 7.73 -8.82
N ALA A 101 -16.46 6.93 -9.66
CA ALA A 101 -15.84 6.14 -10.71
C ALA A 101 -15.70 6.91 -12.04
N ASP A 102 -16.64 7.82 -12.35
CA ASP A 102 -16.69 8.53 -13.63
C ASP A 102 -16.08 9.94 -13.57
N ILE A 103 -15.18 10.18 -12.63
CA ILE A 103 -14.44 11.44 -12.47
C ILE A 103 -13.00 11.27 -12.95
N HIS A 104 -12.39 12.38 -13.37
CA HIS A 104 -10.99 12.40 -13.76
C HIS A 104 -10.12 13.08 -12.67
N PRO A 105 -8.94 12.57 -12.32
CA PRO A 105 -8.11 13.14 -11.23
C PRO A 105 -7.63 14.57 -11.49
N LEU A 106 -7.63 15.04 -12.73
CA LEU A 106 -7.28 16.43 -13.10
C LEU A 106 -8.50 17.34 -13.31
N GLN A 107 -9.71 16.91 -12.91
CA GLN A 107 -10.84 17.83 -12.87
C GLN A 107 -10.58 18.97 -11.88
N PRO A 108 -11.11 20.18 -12.14
CA PRO A 108 -11.03 21.28 -11.16
C PRO A 108 -11.65 20.88 -9.82
N ASP A 109 -10.98 21.26 -8.73
CA ASP A 109 -11.35 20.86 -7.37
C ASP A 109 -12.80 21.19 -7.01
N ASP A 110 -13.34 22.32 -7.50
CA ASP A 110 -14.73 22.75 -7.29
C ASP A 110 -15.77 21.78 -7.89
N THR A 111 -15.38 20.98 -8.89
CA THR A 111 -16.28 20.01 -9.55
C THR A 111 -16.26 18.63 -8.87
N VAL A 112 -15.30 18.37 -7.96
CA VAL A 112 -15.07 17.04 -7.33
C VAL A 112 -14.98 17.12 -5.80
N GLN A 113 -15.66 18.07 -5.21
CA GLN A 113 -15.63 18.36 -3.76
C GLN A 113 -15.90 17.12 -2.88
N GLY A 114 -16.86 16.27 -3.28
CA GLY A 114 -17.19 15.05 -2.56
C GLY A 114 -16.03 14.04 -2.55
N ALA A 115 -15.31 13.91 -3.66
CA ALA A 115 -14.17 13.02 -3.78
C ALA A 115 -12.99 13.52 -2.94
N ILE A 116 -12.68 14.83 -2.99
CA ILE A 116 -11.60 15.41 -2.18
C ILE A 116 -11.93 15.32 -0.69
N ARG A 117 -13.20 15.57 -0.32
CA ARG A 117 -13.66 15.40 1.05
C ARG A 117 -13.46 13.95 1.54
N LEU A 118 -13.81 12.95 0.73
CA LEU A 118 -13.59 11.54 1.06
C LEU A 118 -12.11 11.27 1.34
N LEU A 119 -11.20 11.80 0.51
CA LEU A 119 -9.77 11.65 0.73
C LEU A 119 -9.32 12.34 2.03
N LYS A 120 -9.84 13.54 2.31
CA LYS A 120 -9.53 14.26 3.56
C LYS A 120 -10.05 13.51 4.79
N ASP A 121 -11.29 13.06 4.75
CA ASP A 121 -11.89 12.30 5.85
C ASP A 121 -11.12 10.98 6.09
N LEU A 122 -10.65 10.29 5.04
CA LEU A 122 -9.80 9.11 5.17
C LEU A 122 -8.43 9.45 5.79
N GLN A 123 -7.81 10.58 5.39
CA GLN A 123 -6.58 11.05 6.01
C GLN A 123 -6.78 11.25 7.52
N ASP A 124 -7.88 11.91 7.92
CA ASP A 124 -8.19 12.15 9.31
C ASP A 124 -8.44 10.85 10.09
N ASP A 125 -9.20 9.92 9.52
CA ASP A 125 -9.44 8.60 10.12
C ASP A 125 -8.12 7.82 10.34
N LEU A 126 -7.22 7.79 9.35
CA LEU A 126 -5.93 7.12 9.46
C LEU A 126 -5.02 7.80 10.49
N GLY A 127 -5.04 9.12 10.52
CA GLY A 127 -4.33 9.91 11.54
C GLY A 127 -4.81 9.61 12.96
N GLU A 128 -6.13 9.53 13.16
CA GLU A 128 -6.73 9.19 14.45
C GLU A 128 -6.42 7.75 14.86
N ILE A 129 -6.51 6.79 13.92
CA ILE A 129 -6.22 5.37 14.18
C ILE A 129 -4.77 5.16 14.60
N THR A 130 -3.84 5.88 13.99
CA THR A 130 -2.41 5.69 14.24
C THR A 130 -1.82 6.63 15.29
N GLY A 131 -2.53 7.73 15.63
CA GLY A 131 -2.00 8.81 16.45
C GLY A 131 -0.95 9.67 15.71
N LEU A 132 -0.95 9.66 14.37
CA LEU A 132 -0.02 10.35 13.48
C LEU A 132 -0.81 11.24 12.50
N PRO A 133 -1.07 12.50 12.83
CA PRO A 133 -2.08 13.31 12.15
C PRO A 133 -1.70 13.77 10.73
N GLY A 134 -0.42 13.81 10.39
CA GLY A 134 0.04 14.13 9.03
C GLY A 134 -0.10 12.91 8.12
N VAL A 135 -0.97 12.95 7.10
CA VAL A 135 -1.25 11.77 6.26
C VAL A 135 -1.18 12.11 4.78
N SER A 136 -0.47 11.28 4.00
CA SER A 136 -0.52 11.28 2.54
C SER A 136 -1.00 9.93 2.02
N LEU A 137 -2.01 9.97 1.14
CA LEU A 137 -2.58 8.78 0.47
C LEU A 137 -1.88 8.49 -0.86
N ALA A 138 -0.85 9.27 -1.21
CA ALA A 138 -0.16 9.15 -2.49
C ALA A 138 0.51 7.78 -2.74
N PRO A 139 1.16 7.11 -1.77
CA PRO A 139 1.83 5.85 -2.04
C PRO A 139 0.88 4.74 -2.51
N LEU A 140 1.27 4.02 -3.58
CA LEU A 140 0.47 2.98 -4.23
C LEU A 140 0.70 1.57 -3.65
N ALA A 141 1.70 1.41 -2.78
CA ALA A 141 2.05 0.14 -2.15
C ALA A 141 2.79 0.38 -0.83
N GLY A 142 2.89 -0.66 0.02
CA GLY A 142 3.67 -0.59 1.26
C GLY A 142 5.11 -0.17 1.03
N ALA A 143 5.81 -0.82 0.09
CA ALA A 143 7.19 -0.46 -0.27
C ALA A 143 7.35 1.01 -0.71
N GLN A 144 6.34 1.57 -1.39
CA GLN A 144 6.35 2.99 -1.75
C GLN A 144 6.06 3.88 -0.54
N GLY A 145 5.23 3.42 0.41
CA GLY A 145 5.03 4.07 1.71
C GLY A 145 6.30 4.06 2.56
N GLU A 146 7.04 2.95 2.58
CA GLU A 146 8.36 2.85 3.21
C GLU A 146 9.33 3.88 2.63
N TYR A 147 9.47 3.88 1.30
CA TYR A 147 10.34 4.81 0.61
C TYR A 147 9.94 6.28 0.87
N ALA A 148 8.64 6.59 0.83
CA ALA A 148 8.15 7.94 1.16
C ALA A 148 8.51 8.34 2.59
N GLY A 149 8.34 7.45 3.57
CA GLY A 149 8.70 7.69 4.96
C GLY A 149 10.19 8.00 5.13
N LEU A 150 11.05 7.30 4.41
CA LEU A 150 12.50 7.53 4.46
C LEU A 150 12.91 8.82 3.75
N LEU A 151 12.24 9.20 2.65
CA LEU A 151 12.44 10.52 2.05
C LEU A 151 12.04 11.65 2.99
N ILE A 152 10.94 11.49 3.73
CA ILE A 152 10.50 12.44 4.76
C ILE A 152 11.56 12.56 5.87
N ALA A 153 12.07 11.44 6.38
CA ALA A 153 13.13 11.44 7.40
C ALA A 153 14.38 12.17 6.90
N ARG A 154 14.83 11.91 5.68
CA ARG A 154 15.95 12.65 5.08
C ARG A 154 15.69 14.14 4.96
N ALA A 155 14.54 14.51 4.39
CA ALA A 155 14.18 15.93 4.24
C ALA A 155 14.12 16.67 5.58
N TYR A 156 13.66 15.99 6.63
CA TYR A 156 13.67 16.53 8.00
C TYR A 156 15.08 16.83 8.50
N HIS A 157 16.01 15.86 8.37
CA HIS A 157 17.40 16.07 8.79
C HIS A 157 18.11 17.12 7.94
N GLU A 158 17.88 17.12 6.62
CA GLU A 158 18.40 18.14 5.70
C GLU A 158 17.92 19.55 6.08
N ALA A 159 16.64 19.70 6.42
CA ALA A 159 16.05 20.96 6.86
C ALA A 159 16.65 21.48 8.20
N LYS A 160 17.16 20.56 9.03
CA LYS A 160 17.89 20.87 10.27
C LYS A 160 19.40 21.08 10.06
N ASN A 161 19.89 21.02 8.81
CA ASN A 161 21.31 21.08 8.45
C ASN A 161 22.14 19.96 9.12
N ASP A 162 21.53 18.81 9.41
CA ASP A 162 22.18 17.66 10.05
C ASP A 162 22.53 16.58 9.00
N SER A 163 23.44 16.92 8.10
CA SER A 163 23.83 16.09 6.96
C SER A 163 24.60 14.80 7.35
N LYS A 164 25.01 14.66 8.61
CA LYS A 164 25.69 13.46 9.09
C LYS A 164 24.74 12.29 9.35
N ARG A 165 23.42 12.53 9.39
CA ARG A 165 22.40 11.50 9.61
C ARG A 165 22.16 10.69 8.34
N THR A 166 22.93 9.66 8.17
CA THR A 166 22.96 8.83 6.96
C THR A 166 22.68 7.35 7.21
N VAL A 167 22.46 6.96 8.47
CA VAL A 167 22.28 5.56 8.86
C VAL A 167 20.82 5.24 9.13
N ALA A 168 20.33 4.16 8.52
CA ALA A 168 19.08 3.48 8.87
C ALA A 168 19.41 2.20 9.68
N ILE A 169 18.95 2.13 10.92
CA ILE A 169 19.06 0.91 11.72
C ILE A 169 17.82 0.06 11.47
N VAL A 170 18.02 -1.23 11.14
CA VAL A 170 16.93 -2.15 10.76
C VAL A 170 17.11 -3.47 11.51
N PRO A 171 16.07 -4.01 12.20
CA PRO A 171 16.14 -5.32 12.81
C PRO A 171 16.42 -6.44 11.79
N ASP A 172 17.14 -7.48 12.21
CA ASP A 172 17.43 -8.65 11.39
C ASP A 172 16.19 -9.48 11.02
N SER A 173 15.11 -9.32 11.80
CA SER A 173 13.79 -9.91 11.55
C SER A 173 12.90 -9.07 10.63
N ALA A 174 13.36 -7.90 10.17
CA ALA A 174 12.55 -7.00 9.33
C ALA A 174 12.22 -7.61 7.96
N HIS A 175 11.13 -7.16 7.36
CA HIS A 175 10.81 -7.48 5.98
C HIS A 175 11.91 -6.97 5.04
N GLY A 176 12.26 -7.75 4.01
CA GLY A 176 13.36 -7.42 3.09
C GLY A 176 13.23 -6.10 2.34
N THR A 177 12.02 -5.52 2.26
CA THR A 177 11.82 -4.20 1.65
C THR A 177 12.30 -3.05 2.54
N ASN A 178 12.37 -3.21 3.88
CA ASN A 178 12.85 -2.16 4.76
C ASN A 178 14.30 -1.76 4.45
N PRO A 179 15.29 -2.69 4.47
CA PRO A 179 16.66 -2.34 4.08
C PRO A 179 16.77 -1.91 2.60
N ALA A 180 15.97 -2.48 1.70
CA ALA A 180 15.97 -2.09 0.30
C ALA A 180 15.49 -0.64 0.10
N SER A 181 14.41 -0.24 0.77
CA SER A 181 13.89 1.13 0.75
C SER A 181 14.88 2.12 1.36
N ALA A 182 15.58 1.74 2.44
CA ALA A 182 16.63 2.56 3.05
C ALA A 182 17.80 2.80 2.08
N ALA A 183 18.28 1.75 1.42
CA ALA A 183 19.32 1.87 0.41
C ALA A 183 18.89 2.72 -0.79
N MET A 184 17.66 2.56 -1.27
CA MET A 184 17.08 3.40 -2.34
C MET A 184 16.98 4.88 -1.92
N ALA A 185 16.69 5.14 -0.65
CA ALA A 185 16.69 6.50 -0.10
C ALA A 185 18.11 7.07 0.12
N GLY A 186 19.16 6.31 -0.17
CA GLY A 186 20.55 6.72 -0.02
C GLY A 186 21.07 6.68 1.43
N LEU A 187 20.43 5.86 2.28
CA LEU A 187 20.88 5.63 3.65
C LEU A 187 21.75 4.36 3.72
N GLU A 188 22.74 4.39 4.58
CA GLU A 188 23.53 3.20 4.96
C GLU A 188 22.66 2.34 5.90
N VAL A 189 22.61 1.04 5.62
CA VAL A 189 21.82 0.09 6.43
C VAL A 189 22.72 -0.58 7.47
N VAL A 190 22.34 -0.44 8.73
CA VAL A 190 22.97 -1.13 9.85
C VAL A 190 21.95 -2.05 10.50
N THR A 191 22.31 -3.32 10.68
CA THR A 191 21.38 -4.31 11.25
C THR A 191 21.55 -4.41 12.76
N VAL A 192 20.45 -4.26 13.49
CA VAL A 192 20.38 -4.62 14.92
C VAL A 192 19.89 -6.05 15.06
N ARG A 193 20.48 -6.78 15.99
CA ARG A 193 20.17 -8.20 16.23
C ARG A 193 18.85 -8.35 17.00
N SER A 194 18.23 -9.50 16.85
CA SER A 194 17.18 -9.97 17.75
C SER A 194 17.79 -10.61 19.01
N ASP A 195 17.03 -10.53 20.12
CA ASP A 195 17.32 -11.28 21.33
C ASP A 195 16.88 -12.77 21.20
N ASP A 196 17.10 -13.58 22.24
CA ASP A 196 16.73 -15.00 22.25
C ASP A 196 15.21 -15.25 22.20
N GLN A 197 14.39 -14.21 22.37
CA GLN A 197 12.93 -14.26 22.29
C GLN A 197 12.39 -13.72 20.94
N GLY A 198 13.26 -13.22 20.09
CA GLY A 198 12.91 -12.66 18.78
C GLY A 198 12.50 -11.20 18.81
N ASN A 199 12.70 -10.49 19.91
CA ASN A 199 12.52 -9.04 20.02
C ASN A 199 13.83 -8.31 19.66
N VAL A 200 13.80 -6.99 19.60
CA VAL A 200 15.00 -6.19 19.37
C VAL A 200 15.97 -6.31 20.57
N ASP A 201 17.22 -6.67 20.31
CA ASP A 201 18.29 -6.61 21.32
C ASP A 201 18.56 -5.13 21.67
N VAL A 202 17.99 -4.70 22.80
CA VAL A 202 18.05 -3.29 23.24
C VAL A 202 19.48 -2.83 23.54
N ASP A 203 20.34 -3.71 24.06
CA ASP A 203 21.72 -3.36 24.34
C ASP A 203 22.52 -3.19 23.04
N ASN A 204 22.29 -4.06 22.07
CA ASN A 204 22.88 -3.88 20.74
C ASN A 204 22.36 -2.60 20.06
N LEU A 205 21.07 -2.26 20.22
CA LEU A 205 20.53 -1.00 19.69
C LEU A 205 21.24 0.22 20.32
N ARG A 206 21.51 0.21 21.62
CA ARG A 206 22.26 1.30 22.30
C ARG A 206 23.68 1.48 21.77
N GLU A 207 24.35 0.38 21.40
CA GLU A 207 25.68 0.45 20.81
C GLU A 207 25.65 1.05 19.40
N LEU A 208 24.57 0.80 18.63
CA LEU A 208 24.44 1.22 17.24
C LEU A 208 23.89 2.64 17.09
N ALA A 209 22.96 3.05 17.98
CA ALA A 209 22.31 4.36 17.90
C ALA A 209 23.28 5.48 18.29
N ASN A 210 23.54 6.39 17.35
CA ASN A 210 24.50 7.49 17.52
C ASN A 210 24.09 8.72 16.67
N GLU A 211 24.95 9.73 16.64
CA GLU A 211 24.69 10.96 15.89
C GLU A 211 24.57 10.79 14.37
N ASN A 212 24.91 9.67 13.81
CA ASN A 212 24.73 9.37 12.38
C ASN A 212 23.38 8.68 12.09
N THR A 213 22.65 8.27 13.13
CA THR A 213 21.36 7.61 13.00
C THR A 213 20.33 8.57 12.46
N ALA A 214 19.84 8.36 11.23
CA ALA A 214 18.75 9.09 10.64
C ALA A 214 17.40 8.52 11.08
N VAL A 215 17.27 7.19 11.04
CA VAL A 215 16.01 6.50 11.30
C VAL A 215 16.26 5.08 11.83
N PHE A 216 15.41 4.65 12.75
CA PHE A 216 15.24 3.26 13.12
C PHE A 216 13.95 2.73 12.52
N MET A 217 14.01 1.63 11.76
CA MET A 217 12.86 1.02 11.12
C MET A 217 12.48 -0.27 11.83
N LEU A 218 11.26 -0.36 12.33
CA LEU A 218 10.75 -1.62 12.90
C LEU A 218 9.38 -1.95 12.33
N THR A 219 9.05 -3.23 12.35
CA THR A 219 7.68 -3.71 12.08
C THR A 219 6.97 -3.99 13.40
N ILE A 220 5.75 -3.48 13.59
CA ILE A 220 5.03 -3.69 14.85
C ILE A 220 3.53 -4.01 14.61
N PRO A 221 3.05 -5.19 15.07
CA PRO A 221 3.83 -6.35 15.53
C PRO A 221 4.89 -6.79 14.51
N SER A 222 5.96 -7.44 15.01
CA SER A 222 7.11 -7.83 14.18
C SER A 222 6.74 -8.83 13.08
N THR A 223 7.64 -9.09 12.15
CA THR A 223 7.47 -10.12 11.10
C THR A 223 7.27 -11.52 11.71
N LEU A 224 7.74 -11.75 12.94
CA LEU A 224 7.51 -12.99 13.68
C LEU A 224 6.15 -13.03 14.39
N GLY A 225 5.36 -11.96 14.31
CA GLY A 225 4.05 -11.83 14.98
C GLY A 225 4.13 -11.45 16.45
N LEU A 226 5.28 -10.93 16.91
CA LEU A 226 5.48 -10.51 18.29
C LEU A 226 5.26 -9.01 18.44
N PHE A 227 4.55 -8.60 19.49
CA PHE A 227 4.54 -7.20 19.91
C PHE A 227 5.84 -6.90 20.66
N GLU A 228 6.51 -5.80 20.32
CA GLU A 228 7.78 -5.41 20.94
C GLU A 228 7.54 -4.87 22.36
N PRO A 229 7.90 -5.63 23.42
CA PRO A 229 7.62 -5.22 24.80
C PRO A 229 8.43 -4.02 25.25
N ASN A 230 9.57 -3.79 24.62
CA ASN A 230 10.51 -2.71 24.98
C ASN A 230 10.35 -1.48 24.10
N ILE A 231 9.23 -1.36 23.37
CA ILE A 231 9.04 -0.31 22.36
C ILE A 231 9.30 1.11 22.90
N LEU A 232 8.84 1.43 24.11
CA LEU A 232 9.05 2.75 24.71
C LEU A 232 10.52 3.05 25.02
N GLU A 233 11.29 2.03 25.40
CA GLU A 233 12.72 2.16 25.62
C GLU A 233 13.48 2.30 24.30
N ILE A 234 13.10 1.51 23.30
CA ILE A 234 13.66 1.54 21.94
C ILE A 234 13.46 2.93 21.32
N THR A 235 12.24 3.45 21.33
CA THR A 235 11.94 4.78 20.77
C THR A 235 12.71 5.87 21.50
N LYS A 236 12.83 5.77 22.82
CA LYS A 236 13.64 6.70 23.62
C LYS A 236 15.12 6.67 23.24
N ILE A 237 15.74 5.50 23.07
CA ILE A 237 17.14 5.35 22.66
C ILE A 237 17.37 6.04 21.31
N VAL A 238 16.47 5.82 20.35
CA VAL A 238 16.57 6.41 19.02
C VAL A 238 16.42 7.93 19.06
N HIS A 239 15.43 8.45 19.81
CA HIS A 239 15.22 9.88 19.95
C HIS A 239 16.37 10.56 20.71
N ASP A 240 16.91 9.94 21.77
CA ASP A 240 18.05 10.47 22.51
C ASP A 240 19.30 10.58 21.60
N SER A 241 19.44 9.72 20.60
CA SER A 241 20.47 9.85 19.56
C SER A 241 20.15 10.93 18.52
N GLY A 242 18.92 11.44 18.49
CA GLY A 242 18.38 12.43 17.53
C GLY A 242 17.88 11.82 16.22
N GLY A 243 17.75 10.48 16.14
CA GLY A 243 17.13 9.78 15.04
C GLY A 243 15.59 9.80 15.10
N LEU A 244 14.93 9.38 14.03
CA LEU A 244 13.48 9.20 13.95
C LEU A 244 13.12 7.71 14.04
N VAL A 245 11.91 7.44 14.51
CA VAL A 245 11.35 6.07 14.57
C VAL A 245 10.32 5.89 13.47
N TYR A 246 10.60 4.94 12.59
CA TYR A 246 9.69 4.52 11.54
C TYR A 246 9.08 3.15 11.87
N ALA A 247 7.75 3.05 11.83
CA ALA A 247 7.03 1.80 11.99
C ALA A 247 6.48 1.28 10.64
N ASP A 248 6.87 0.07 10.27
CA ASP A 248 6.22 -0.67 9.21
C ASP A 248 4.86 -1.19 9.72
N GLY A 249 3.79 -0.57 9.26
CA GLY A 249 2.41 -0.88 9.64
C GLY A 249 1.78 -2.01 8.82
N ALA A 250 2.58 -2.90 8.22
CA ALA A 250 2.05 -4.04 7.48
C ALA A 250 1.15 -4.95 8.35
N ASN A 251 1.42 -5.00 9.65
CA ASN A 251 0.67 -5.80 10.64
C ASN A 251 -0.27 -4.94 11.52
N LEU A 252 -0.56 -3.70 11.13
CA LEU A 252 -1.41 -2.77 11.90
C LEU A 252 -2.82 -3.33 12.21
N ASN A 253 -3.29 -4.31 11.45
CA ASN A 253 -4.57 -4.97 11.71
C ASN A 253 -4.69 -5.59 13.11
N ALA A 254 -3.58 -5.94 13.75
CA ALA A 254 -3.59 -6.46 15.13
C ALA A 254 -3.66 -5.36 16.20
N LEU A 255 -3.60 -4.09 15.82
CA LEU A 255 -3.52 -2.95 16.76
C LEU A 255 -4.73 -1.99 16.65
N LEU A 256 -5.62 -2.19 15.68
CA LEU A 256 -6.74 -1.28 15.40
C LEU A 256 -7.62 -1.08 16.64
N GLY A 257 -7.75 0.19 17.04
CA GLY A 257 -8.55 0.57 18.21
C GLY A 257 -7.98 0.16 19.56
N LEU A 258 -6.83 -0.53 19.61
CA LEU A 258 -6.16 -0.98 20.83
C LEU A 258 -4.92 -0.14 21.16
N VAL A 259 -4.13 0.23 20.14
CA VAL A 259 -2.87 0.96 20.31
C VAL A 259 -2.73 1.99 19.22
N LYS A 260 -2.36 3.21 19.59
CA LYS A 260 -1.91 4.26 18.67
C LYS A 260 -0.39 4.27 18.61
N LEU A 261 0.16 4.17 17.41
CA LEU A 261 1.62 4.12 17.23
C LEU A 261 2.31 5.42 17.67
N GLY A 262 1.64 6.58 17.50
CA GLY A 262 2.12 7.86 18.00
C GLY A 262 2.35 7.88 19.51
N ASP A 263 1.49 7.20 20.29
CA ASP A 263 1.62 7.10 21.75
C ASP A 263 2.84 6.24 22.17
N LEU A 264 3.35 5.43 21.25
CA LEU A 264 4.56 4.62 21.46
C LEU A 264 5.86 5.35 21.10
N GLY A 265 5.78 6.59 20.62
CA GLY A 265 6.93 7.35 20.17
C GLY A 265 7.34 7.08 18.71
N VAL A 266 6.42 6.58 17.90
CA VAL A 266 6.63 6.46 16.44
C VAL A 266 6.45 7.81 15.78
N ASP A 267 7.38 8.19 14.90
CA ASP A 267 7.35 9.46 14.16
C ASP A 267 6.73 9.31 12.77
N ILE A 268 6.96 8.16 12.14
CA ILE A 268 6.56 7.85 10.77
C ILE A 268 6.00 6.43 10.73
N CYS A 269 4.88 6.24 10.07
CA CYS A 269 4.33 4.91 9.80
C CYS A 269 3.80 4.85 8.38
N HIS A 270 3.88 3.70 7.73
CA HIS A 270 3.01 3.40 6.60
C HIS A 270 1.99 2.33 6.98
N SER A 271 0.88 2.27 6.27
CA SER A 271 -0.10 1.20 6.38
C SER A 271 -0.45 0.66 4.99
N ASN A 272 -0.83 -0.61 4.93
CA ASN A 272 -1.31 -1.23 3.71
C ASN A 272 -2.83 -1.32 3.75
N LEU A 273 -3.54 -0.51 2.94
CA LEU A 273 -5.01 -0.56 2.90
C LEU A 273 -5.51 -1.94 2.46
N HIS A 274 -4.77 -2.62 1.60
CA HIS A 274 -5.06 -3.98 1.13
C HIS A 274 -4.75 -5.09 2.17
N LYS A 275 -4.16 -4.76 3.31
CA LYS A 275 -4.00 -5.67 4.45
C LYS A 275 -4.98 -5.30 5.55
N THR A 276 -4.78 -4.17 6.20
CA THR A 276 -5.49 -3.73 7.40
C THR A 276 -6.96 -3.37 7.14
N PHE A 277 -7.28 -2.77 5.98
CA PHE A 277 -8.61 -2.21 5.69
C PHE A 277 -9.37 -2.96 4.61
N SER A 278 -9.07 -4.24 4.41
CA SER A 278 -9.82 -5.18 3.55
C SER A 278 -10.09 -4.71 2.13
N THR A 279 -9.15 -3.98 1.53
CA THR A 279 -9.23 -3.66 0.11
C THR A 279 -8.59 -4.76 -0.74
N PRO A 280 -8.89 -4.85 -2.05
CA PRO A 280 -8.28 -5.85 -2.92
C PRO A 280 -6.76 -5.76 -2.96
N HIS A 281 -6.08 -6.92 -3.00
CA HIS A 281 -4.65 -7.05 -3.27
C HIS A 281 -4.37 -7.32 -4.75
N GLY A 282 -5.28 -8.01 -5.45
CA GLY A 282 -5.22 -8.31 -6.87
C GLY A 282 -4.05 -9.21 -7.29
N GLY A 283 -3.51 -10.01 -6.36
CA GLY A 283 -2.34 -10.86 -6.66
C GLY A 283 -1.05 -10.06 -6.92
N GLY A 284 -0.95 -8.85 -6.37
CA GLY A 284 0.13 -7.89 -6.61
C GLY A 284 -0.30 -6.71 -7.49
N GLY A 285 -1.60 -6.47 -7.60
CA GLY A 285 -2.24 -5.42 -8.40
C GLY A 285 -2.58 -4.17 -7.58
N PRO A 286 -3.88 -3.80 -7.53
CA PRO A 286 -4.29 -2.55 -6.91
C PRO A 286 -3.97 -2.56 -5.41
N GLY A 287 -3.11 -1.66 -4.99
CA GLY A 287 -2.71 -1.51 -3.60
C GLY A 287 -2.74 -0.06 -3.17
N SER A 288 -2.44 0.19 -1.90
CA SER A 288 -2.17 1.52 -1.39
C SER A 288 -1.34 1.39 -0.12
N GLY A 289 -0.46 2.34 0.10
CA GLY A 289 0.47 2.38 1.23
C GLY A 289 0.53 3.77 1.85
N PRO A 290 -0.58 4.33 2.38
CA PRO A 290 -0.55 5.63 3.04
C PRO A 290 0.60 5.76 4.02
N VAL A 291 1.22 6.93 4.04
CA VAL A 291 2.22 7.30 5.04
C VAL A 291 1.61 8.29 6.01
N MET A 292 1.79 8.03 7.31
CA MET A 292 1.33 8.83 8.43
C MET A 292 2.54 9.31 9.23
N VAL A 293 2.50 10.54 9.68
CA VAL A 293 3.61 11.19 10.38
C VAL A 293 3.13 12.11 11.49
N THR A 294 4.02 12.45 12.42
CA THR A 294 3.79 13.49 13.42
C THR A 294 3.54 14.85 12.77
N ASP A 295 2.94 15.80 13.52
CA ASP A 295 2.70 17.18 13.05
C ASP A 295 3.98 17.87 12.55
N GLU A 296 5.11 17.66 13.23
CA GLU A 296 6.40 18.25 12.84
C GLU A 296 6.84 17.81 11.44
N LEU A 297 6.53 16.57 11.08
CA LEU A 297 6.91 15.96 9.79
C LEU A 297 5.88 16.20 8.69
N ALA A 298 4.66 16.65 9.00
CA ALA A 298 3.57 16.79 8.03
C ALA A 298 3.91 17.71 6.86
N LYS A 299 4.74 18.73 7.08
CA LYS A 299 5.19 19.65 6.02
C LYS A 299 6.07 19.00 4.95
N PHE A 300 6.65 17.81 5.21
CA PHE A 300 7.49 17.06 4.26
C PHE A 300 6.72 15.99 3.48
N LEU A 301 5.44 15.78 3.77
CA LEU A 301 4.64 14.73 3.10
C LEU A 301 4.72 14.82 1.58
N PRO A 302 4.66 13.68 0.86
CA PRO A 302 4.55 13.69 -0.59
C PRO A 302 3.23 14.34 -1.01
N LYS A 303 3.32 15.13 -2.09
CA LYS A 303 2.15 15.78 -2.71
C LYS A 303 1.44 14.84 -3.70
N PRO A 304 0.14 15.05 -3.96
CA PRO A 304 -0.73 16.01 -3.27
C PRO A 304 -1.32 15.43 -1.98
N VAL A 305 -1.82 16.29 -1.12
CA VAL A 305 -2.62 15.94 0.06
C VAL A 305 -3.96 16.65 0.01
N ALA A 306 -5.04 16.02 0.45
CA ALA A 306 -6.34 16.67 0.56
C ALA A 306 -6.34 17.63 1.76
N ILE A 307 -6.77 18.86 1.52
CA ILE A 307 -6.85 19.92 2.55
C ILE A 307 -8.25 20.49 2.63
N LYS A 308 -8.63 20.95 3.82
CA LYS A 308 -9.84 21.76 4.02
C LYS A 308 -9.48 23.21 3.86
N THR A 309 -10.31 23.97 3.13
CA THR A 309 -10.20 25.41 2.91
C THR A 309 -11.44 26.12 3.46
N ASP A 310 -11.46 27.43 3.43
CA ASP A 310 -12.64 28.22 3.87
C ASP A 310 -13.85 27.94 2.96
N ASP A 311 -13.62 27.67 1.67
CA ASP A 311 -14.65 27.46 0.65
C ASP A 311 -14.95 25.99 0.36
N GLY A 312 -14.31 25.03 1.06
CA GLY A 312 -14.50 23.60 0.82
C GLY A 312 -13.24 22.75 0.98
N TYR A 313 -12.92 21.97 -0.06
CA TYR A 313 -11.77 21.06 -0.07
C TYR A 313 -10.94 21.27 -1.34
N ALA A 314 -9.63 21.13 -1.22
CA ALA A 314 -8.69 21.25 -2.33
C ALA A 314 -7.57 20.21 -2.24
N MET A 315 -6.87 19.99 -3.35
CA MET A 315 -5.63 19.21 -3.37
C MET A 315 -4.44 20.15 -3.17
N GLY A 316 -3.77 20.02 -2.04
CA GLY A 316 -2.67 20.89 -1.62
C GLY A 316 -1.28 20.29 -1.79
N THR A 317 -0.28 21.15 -1.68
CA THR A 317 1.13 20.76 -1.62
C THR A 317 1.70 21.16 -0.26
N PRO A 318 2.24 20.24 0.55
CA PRO A 318 2.92 20.57 1.80
C PRO A 318 4.13 21.48 1.55
N GLU A 319 4.41 22.36 2.51
CA GLU A 319 5.38 23.48 2.38
C GLU A 319 6.78 23.01 1.94
N MET A 320 7.28 21.93 2.52
CA MET A 320 8.60 21.36 2.27
C MET A 320 8.49 19.94 1.65
N SER A 321 7.42 19.70 0.89
CA SER A 321 7.11 18.39 0.33
C SER A 321 8.31 17.72 -0.34
N VAL A 322 8.50 16.43 -0.09
CA VAL A 322 9.47 15.57 -0.82
C VAL A 322 9.12 15.37 -2.30
N GLY A 323 8.04 16.00 -2.77
CA GLY A 323 7.60 15.95 -4.16
C GLY A 323 6.51 14.92 -4.42
N ALA A 324 6.18 14.70 -5.69
CA ALA A 324 5.27 13.65 -6.11
C ALA A 324 6.02 12.32 -6.25
N ILE A 325 5.49 11.27 -5.65
CA ILE A 325 6.08 9.93 -5.70
C ILE A 325 5.41 9.00 -6.72
N ASN A 326 4.31 9.46 -7.30
CA ASN A 326 3.56 8.78 -8.36
C ASN A 326 2.77 9.79 -9.20
N GLY A 327 1.98 9.30 -10.17
CA GLY A 327 1.00 10.10 -10.89
C GLY A 327 -0.29 10.30 -10.08
N PHE A 328 -0.91 11.46 -10.22
CA PHE A 328 -2.21 11.82 -9.64
C PHE A 328 -2.28 11.77 -8.10
N HIS A 329 -3.37 11.22 -7.56
CA HIS A 329 -3.75 11.31 -6.14
C HIS A 329 -3.63 9.96 -5.40
N GLY A 330 -2.83 9.03 -5.89
CA GLY A 330 -2.76 7.68 -5.36
C GLY A 330 -3.85 6.75 -5.94
N SER A 331 -4.13 5.65 -5.26
CA SER A 331 -5.18 4.68 -5.64
C SER A 331 -6.55 5.12 -5.13
N PHE A 332 -7.24 6.00 -5.85
CA PHE A 332 -8.51 6.60 -5.40
C PHE A 332 -9.59 5.54 -5.08
N SER A 333 -9.81 4.56 -5.98
CA SER A 333 -10.83 3.54 -5.74
C SER A 333 -10.52 2.63 -4.54
N ILE A 334 -9.24 2.42 -4.23
CA ILE A 334 -8.79 1.71 -3.03
C ILE A 334 -9.03 2.57 -1.79
N ALA A 335 -8.74 3.86 -1.87
CA ALA A 335 -9.03 4.81 -0.79
C ALA A 335 -10.54 4.85 -0.48
N ALA A 336 -11.39 4.90 -1.50
CA ALA A 336 -12.84 4.86 -1.33
C ALA A 336 -13.33 3.57 -0.64
N ARG A 337 -12.76 2.40 -1.00
CA ARG A 337 -13.09 1.13 -0.34
C ARG A 337 -12.64 1.10 1.12
N ALA A 338 -11.43 1.57 1.42
CA ALA A 338 -10.93 1.65 2.78
C ALA A 338 -11.77 2.60 3.65
N TYR A 339 -12.14 3.75 3.09
CA TYR A 339 -13.04 4.69 3.76
C TYR A 339 -14.40 4.03 4.08
N ALA A 340 -15.00 3.35 3.11
CA ALA A 340 -16.25 2.63 3.32
C ALA A 340 -16.12 1.56 4.43
N TYR A 341 -15.01 0.81 4.44
CA TYR A 341 -14.73 -0.19 5.47
C TYR A 341 -14.62 0.43 6.86
N ILE A 342 -13.84 1.49 7.02
CA ILE A 342 -13.66 2.19 8.29
C ILE A 342 -15.00 2.76 8.80
N LYS A 343 -15.77 3.41 7.92
CA LYS A 343 -17.08 3.99 8.30
C LYS A 343 -18.13 2.93 8.62
N ALA A 344 -18.10 1.78 7.96
CA ALA A 344 -19.02 0.68 8.24
C ALA A 344 -18.75 0.01 9.60
N LEU A 345 -17.49 -0.10 9.99
CA LEU A 345 -17.08 -0.73 11.25
C LEU A 345 -17.15 0.23 12.44
N GLY A 346 -16.72 1.47 12.26
CA GLY A 346 -16.51 2.39 13.36
C GLY A 346 -15.45 1.90 14.35
N LEU A 347 -15.31 2.57 15.49
CA LEU A 347 -14.31 2.22 16.50
C LEU A 347 -14.51 0.82 17.06
N GLU A 348 -15.74 0.48 17.45
CA GLU A 348 -16.08 -0.82 18.05
C GLU A 348 -15.80 -1.98 17.08
N GLY A 349 -16.17 -1.81 15.82
CA GLY A 349 -15.92 -2.83 14.79
C GLY A 349 -14.43 -2.99 14.49
N LEU A 350 -13.65 -1.89 14.47
CA LEU A 350 -12.19 -1.95 14.28
C LEU A 350 -11.50 -2.68 15.43
N GLN A 351 -11.93 -2.47 16.69
CA GLN A 351 -11.44 -3.23 17.85
C GLN A 351 -11.79 -4.72 17.72
N SER A 352 -13.05 -5.03 17.41
CA SER A 352 -13.51 -6.42 17.30
C SER A 352 -12.79 -7.22 16.21
N VAL A 353 -12.33 -6.59 15.12
CA VAL A 353 -11.55 -7.31 14.10
C VAL A 353 -10.08 -7.46 14.48
N SER A 354 -9.59 -6.74 15.47
CA SER A 354 -8.22 -6.86 16.00
C SER A 354 -8.13 -7.96 17.07
N GLU A 355 -9.20 -8.14 17.88
CA GLU A 355 -9.35 -9.18 18.88
C GLU A 355 -9.67 -10.56 18.26
#